data_4d7459f2287592831c02f5fed6299c6b
#
_entry.id   4d7459f2287592831c02f5fed6299c6b
#
_cell.length_a   1.000
_cell.length_b   1.000
_cell.length_c   1.000
_cell.angle_alpha   90.00
_cell.angle_beta   90.00
_cell.angle_gamma   90.00
#
_symmetry.space_group_name_H-M   'P 1'
#
loop_
_entity.id
_entity.type
_entity.pdbx_description
1 polymer ?
#
loop_
_entity_poly.entity_id
_entity_poly.type
_entity_poly.pdbx_seq_one_letter_code
_entity_poly.pdbx_strand_id
1 'polypeptide(L)'
;MILTKTVKMKHTNITYSIEEARRYVANAEEVIKKADYDSETKSYKDSKYVRTAGDILWKGCLIALETVFQVRKDKGRPSIDKYRGAVAKRNGKLLSFVNNGYDITHLSMGYDGTTDRKICDRGFELANAIIDYCEKLLPVTVCA
;
A
#
# COMPACT_ATOMS: atom_id res chain seq x y z
N MET A 1 13.25 2.37 -22.83
CA MET A 1 12.57 1.37 -22.00
C MET A 1 13.03 1.46 -20.57
N ILE A 2 12.10 1.52 -19.66
CA ILE A 2 12.39 1.58 -18.23
C ILE A 2 12.18 0.19 -17.66
N LEU A 3 13.21 -0.35 -17.02
CA LEU A 3 13.11 -1.63 -16.33
C LEU A 3 12.82 -1.41 -14.85
N THR A 4 11.78 -2.05 -14.37
CA THR A 4 11.43 -2.03 -12.94
C THR A 4 12.14 -3.17 -12.24
N LYS A 5 12.80 -2.88 -11.12
CA LYS A 5 13.45 -3.93 -10.33
C LYS A 5 12.40 -4.82 -9.70
N THR A 6 12.49 -6.11 -9.94
CA THR A 6 11.59 -7.11 -9.39
C THR A 6 12.35 -8.03 -8.45
N VAL A 7 11.78 -8.28 -7.26
CA VAL A 7 12.32 -9.23 -6.28
C VAL A 7 11.28 -10.30 -6.02
N LYS A 8 11.67 -11.56 -6.16
CA LYS A 8 10.79 -12.70 -5.95
C LYS A 8 11.19 -13.47 -4.68
N MET A 9 10.22 -13.69 -3.79
CA MET A 9 10.44 -14.42 -2.54
C MET A 9 10.17 -15.91 -2.72
N LYS A 10 11.07 -16.74 -2.17
CA LYS A 10 11.00 -18.21 -2.30
C LYS A 10 9.75 -18.84 -1.70
N HIS A 11 9.24 -18.32 -0.59
CA HIS A 11 8.19 -18.99 0.19
C HIS A 11 6.77 -18.51 -0.04
N THR A 12 6.58 -17.40 -0.73
CA THR A 12 5.25 -16.77 -0.87
C THR A 12 4.85 -16.53 -2.32
N ASN A 13 5.74 -16.76 -3.27
CA ASN A 13 5.55 -16.43 -4.69
C ASN A 13 5.12 -14.97 -4.93
N ILE A 14 5.38 -14.08 -3.94
CA ILE A 14 5.07 -12.67 -4.09
C ILE A 14 6.16 -12.01 -4.92
N THR A 15 5.74 -11.30 -5.95
CA THR A 15 6.64 -10.50 -6.77
C THR A 15 6.63 -9.06 -6.24
N TYR A 16 7.78 -8.55 -5.86
CA TYR A 16 7.91 -7.17 -5.39
C TYR A 16 8.28 -6.27 -6.55
N SER A 17 7.32 -5.48 -6.99
CA SER A 17 7.48 -4.50 -8.06
C SER A 17 6.44 -3.41 -7.90
N ILE A 18 6.67 -2.27 -8.54
CA ILE A 18 5.70 -1.17 -8.56
C ILE A 18 4.42 -1.61 -9.27
N GLU A 19 4.55 -2.37 -10.35
CA GLU A 19 3.39 -2.90 -11.07
C GLU A 19 2.53 -3.79 -10.19
N GLU A 20 3.14 -4.65 -9.40
CA GLU A 20 2.40 -5.52 -8.48
C GLU A 20 1.72 -4.71 -7.39
N ALA A 21 2.40 -3.68 -6.85
CA ALA A 21 1.78 -2.78 -5.88
C ALA A 21 0.54 -2.09 -6.45
N ARG A 22 0.60 -1.61 -7.68
CA ARG A 22 -0.56 -0.98 -8.35
C ARG A 22 -1.69 -1.98 -8.61
N ARG A 23 -1.34 -3.21 -8.90
CA ARG A 23 -2.34 -4.28 -9.06
C ARG A 23 -3.12 -4.51 -7.77
N TYR A 24 -2.46 -4.43 -6.62
CA TYR A 24 -3.13 -4.53 -5.32
C TYR A 24 -4.11 -3.37 -5.12
N VAL A 25 -3.73 -2.16 -5.47
CA VAL A 25 -4.65 -1.01 -5.39
C VAL A 25 -5.88 -1.22 -6.28
N ALA A 26 -5.68 -1.69 -7.49
CA ALA A 26 -6.80 -1.98 -8.40
C ALA A 26 -7.72 -3.07 -7.82
N ASN A 27 -7.16 -4.09 -7.21
CA ASN A 27 -7.94 -5.14 -6.53
C ASN A 27 -8.74 -4.56 -5.36
N ALA A 28 -8.14 -3.65 -4.58
CA ALA A 28 -8.84 -3.00 -3.48
C ALA A 28 -10.02 -2.14 -3.98
N GLU A 29 -9.86 -1.47 -5.11
CA GLU A 29 -10.95 -0.70 -5.74
C GLU A 29 -12.12 -1.60 -6.11
N GLU A 30 -11.86 -2.78 -6.65
CA GLU A 30 -12.92 -3.74 -6.99
C GLU A 30 -13.61 -4.28 -5.74
N VAL A 31 -12.83 -4.56 -4.69
CA VAL A 31 -13.39 -5.09 -3.44
C VAL A 31 -14.28 -4.08 -2.74
N ILE A 32 -13.86 -2.81 -2.67
CA ILE A 32 -14.64 -1.81 -1.92
C ILE A 32 -15.97 -1.48 -2.61
N LYS A 33 -16.09 -1.69 -3.90
CA LYS A 33 -17.38 -1.54 -4.60
C LYS A 33 -18.45 -2.48 -4.04
N LYS A 34 -18.05 -3.61 -3.50
CA LYS A 34 -18.97 -4.59 -2.90
C LYS A 34 -19.52 -4.13 -1.54
N ALA A 35 -18.91 -3.10 -0.94
CA ALA A 35 -19.33 -2.59 0.36
C ALA A 35 -20.65 -1.80 0.30
N ASP A 36 -21.18 -1.55 -0.87
CA ASP A 36 -22.48 -0.93 -1.10
C ASP A 36 -22.56 0.49 -0.48
N TYR A 37 -22.12 1.47 -1.29
CA TYR A 37 -22.07 2.86 -0.86
C TYR A 37 -23.46 3.49 -0.79
N ASP A 38 -23.75 4.15 0.34
CA ASP A 38 -24.97 4.92 0.53
C ASP A 38 -24.65 6.42 0.38
N SER A 39 -25.18 7.04 -0.68
CA SER A 39 -24.92 8.45 -0.97
C SER A 39 -25.57 9.42 0.03
N GLU A 40 -26.65 9.01 0.70
CA GLU A 40 -27.33 9.86 1.67
C GLU A 40 -26.50 9.99 2.96
N THR A 41 -25.99 8.88 3.48
CA THR A 41 -25.16 8.87 4.69
C THR A 41 -23.68 9.08 4.39
N LYS A 42 -23.28 9.02 3.12
CA LYS A 42 -21.88 9.08 2.66
C LYS A 42 -21.01 8.01 3.33
N SER A 43 -21.59 6.82 3.50
CA SER A 43 -20.91 5.71 4.15
C SER A 43 -21.16 4.41 3.39
N TYR A 44 -20.27 3.45 3.61
CA TYR A 44 -20.43 2.08 3.11
C TYR A 44 -21.32 1.30 4.05
N LYS A 45 -22.15 0.42 3.50
CA LYS A 45 -23.08 -0.40 4.30
C LYS A 45 -22.39 -1.63 4.91
N ASP A 46 -21.40 -2.19 4.24
CA ASP A 46 -20.75 -3.44 4.66
C ASP A 46 -19.29 -3.23 4.98
N SER A 47 -18.96 -3.17 6.26
CA SER A 47 -17.60 -2.96 6.75
C SER A 47 -16.63 -4.11 6.39
N LYS A 48 -17.16 -5.31 6.13
CA LYS A 48 -16.34 -6.47 5.75
C LYS A 48 -15.49 -6.17 4.52
N TYR A 49 -16.08 -5.58 3.50
CA TYR A 49 -15.37 -5.24 2.28
C TYR A 49 -14.44 -4.05 2.45
N VAL A 50 -14.78 -3.11 3.34
CA VAL A 50 -13.86 -2.02 3.69
C VAL A 50 -12.60 -2.59 4.36
N ARG A 51 -12.75 -3.53 5.28
CA ARG A 51 -11.62 -4.18 5.95
C ARG A 51 -10.73 -4.91 4.95
N THR A 52 -11.34 -5.68 4.07
CA THR A 52 -10.59 -6.41 3.03
C THR A 52 -9.84 -5.43 2.12
N ALA A 53 -10.49 -4.37 1.66
CA ALA A 53 -9.86 -3.35 0.81
C ALA A 53 -8.69 -2.68 1.52
N GLY A 54 -8.86 -2.31 2.81
CA GLY A 54 -7.79 -1.69 3.59
C GLY A 54 -6.56 -2.58 3.73
N ASP A 55 -6.78 -3.85 4.00
CA ASP A 55 -5.68 -4.83 4.09
C ASP A 55 -4.94 -4.98 2.76
N ILE A 56 -5.68 -5.01 1.65
CA ILE A 56 -5.09 -5.11 0.32
C ILE A 56 -4.29 -3.85 0.00
N LEU A 57 -4.82 -2.67 0.31
CA LEU A 57 -4.11 -1.39 0.11
C LEU A 57 -2.79 -1.37 0.87
N TRP A 58 -2.81 -1.75 2.13
CA TRP A 58 -1.59 -1.75 2.94
C TRP A 58 -0.56 -2.75 2.41
N LYS A 59 -0.99 -3.93 1.99
CA LYS A 59 -0.11 -4.90 1.34
C LYS A 59 0.52 -4.33 0.08
N GLY A 60 -0.24 -3.59 -0.72
CA GLY A 60 0.29 -2.89 -1.89
C GLY A 60 1.38 -1.89 -1.52
N CYS A 61 1.16 -1.11 -0.46
CA CYS A 61 2.16 -0.19 0.07
C CYS A 61 3.43 -0.93 0.49
N LEU A 62 3.29 -2.04 1.21
CA LEU A 62 4.44 -2.85 1.64
C LEU A 62 5.22 -3.41 0.46
N ILE A 63 4.54 -3.84 -0.60
CA ILE A 63 5.18 -4.33 -1.82
C ILE A 63 6.03 -3.21 -2.45
N ALA A 64 5.49 -2.01 -2.57
CA ALA A 64 6.23 -0.87 -3.11
C ALA A 64 7.44 -0.51 -2.23
N LEU A 65 7.26 -0.47 -0.92
CA LEU A 65 8.34 -0.18 0.02
C LEU A 65 9.44 -1.24 -0.03
N GLU A 66 9.06 -2.51 -0.10
CA GLU A 66 10.02 -3.62 -0.18
C GLU A 66 10.82 -3.56 -1.49
N THR A 67 10.18 -3.17 -2.59
CA THR A 67 10.84 -3.02 -3.87
C THR A 67 12.00 -2.02 -3.81
N VAL A 68 11.83 -0.92 -3.06
CA VAL A 68 12.83 0.14 -2.94
C VAL A 68 13.81 -0.13 -1.81
N PHE A 69 13.30 -0.45 -0.63
CA PHE A 69 14.11 -0.45 0.59
C PHE A 69 14.67 -1.82 0.97
N GLN A 70 14.06 -2.90 0.50
CA GLN A 70 14.54 -4.27 0.71
C GLN A 70 14.85 -4.57 2.18
N VAL A 71 13.92 -4.19 3.08
CA VAL A 71 14.09 -4.33 4.53
C VAL A 71 13.95 -5.77 4.99
N ARG A 72 13.21 -6.59 4.24
CA ARG A 72 12.87 -7.95 4.61
C ARG A 72 14.03 -8.90 4.32
N LYS A 73 14.94 -9.02 5.30
CA LYS A 73 16.11 -9.89 5.19
C LYS A 73 16.02 -11.15 6.06
N ASP A 74 15.17 -11.12 7.09
CA ASP A 74 15.03 -12.21 8.04
C ASP A 74 13.78 -13.03 7.80
N LYS A 75 13.62 -14.12 8.57
CA LYS A 75 12.41 -14.93 8.57
C LYS A 75 11.23 -14.08 9.03
N GLY A 76 10.13 -14.17 8.30
CA GLY A 76 8.92 -13.45 8.61
C GLY A 76 8.88 -12.05 8.01
N ARG A 77 7.86 -11.29 8.42
CA ARG A 77 7.62 -9.93 7.95
C ARG A 77 8.26 -8.93 8.90
N PRO A 78 9.07 -7.96 8.42
CA PRO A 78 9.56 -6.91 9.29
C PRO A 78 8.42 -6.08 9.87
N SER A 79 8.63 -5.55 11.08
CA SER A 79 7.65 -4.64 11.69
C SER A 79 7.60 -3.33 10.91
N ILE A 80 6.49 -2.60 11.07
CA ILE A 80 6.35 -1.25 10.48
C ILE A 80 7.50 -0.32 10.89
N ASP A 81 8.04 -0.50 12.08
CA ASP A 81 9.14 0.35 12.57
C ASP A 81 10.42 0.18 11.75
N LYS A 82 10.69 -1.02 11.24
CA LYS A 82 11.83 -1.24 10.35
C LYS A 82 11.67 -0.48 9.04
N TYR A 83 10.47 -0.50 8.46
CA TYR A 83 10.18 0.29 7.26
C TYR A 83 10.30 1.77 7.54
N ARG A 84 9.74 2.26 8.65
CA ARG A 84 9.85 3.66 9.06
C ARG A 84 11.30 4.08 9.18
N GLY A 85 12.13 3.27 9.82
CA GLY A 85 13.55 3.55 9.98
C GLY A 85 14.28 3.68 8.64
N ALA A 86 14.03 2.75 7.71
CA ALA A 86 14.64 2.78 6.39
C ALA A 86 14.18 4.00 5.57
N VAL A 87 12.89 4.29 5.61
CA VAL A 87 12.30 5.42 4.88
C VAL A 87 12.79 6.75 5.43
N ALA A 88 12.83 6.90 6.77
CA ALA A 88 13.26 8.13 7.44
C ALA A 88 14.67 8.56 7.02
N LYS A 89 15.56 7.60 6.81
CA LYS A 89 16.93 7.88 6.39
C LYS A 89 17.02 8.44 4.97
N ARG A 90 15.99 8.24 4.16
CA ARG A 90 16.04 8.58 2.74
C ARG A 90 15.10 9.70 2.35
N ASN A 91 13.90 9.73 2.91
CA ASN A 91 12.89 10.71 2.49
C ASN A 91 11.85 10.94 3.59
N GLY A 92 11.89 12.15 4.20
CA GLY A 92 10.98 12.51 5.28
C GLY A 92 9.52 12.68 4.82
N LYS A 93 9.30 13.08 3.57
CA LYS A 93 7.95 13.24 3.03
C LYS A 93 7.31 11.86 2.80
N LEU A 94 8.08 10.92 2.27
CA LEU A 94 7.59 9.54 2.14
C LEU A 94 7.29 8.95 3.53
N LEU A 95 8.10 9.26 4.54
CA LEU A 95 7.84 8.80 5.90
C LEU A 95 6.46 9.26 6.39
N SER A 96 6.10 10.52 6.15
CA SER A 96 4.77 11.04 6.48
C SER A 96 3.66 10.24 5.80
N PHE A 97 3.81 9.95 4.52
CA PHE A 97 2.82 9.16 3.79
C PHE A 97 2.73 7.72 4.33
N VAL A 98 3.86 7.11 4.68
CA VAL A 98 3.88 5.76 5.26
C VAL A 98 3.14 5.73 6.59
N ASN A 99 3.41 6.70 7.46
CA ASN A 99 2.73 6.78 8.76
C ASN A 99 1.22 6.97 8.59
N ASN A 100 0.81 7.90 7.76
CA ASN A 100 -0.61 8.15 7.50
C ASN A 100 -1.27 6.99 6.76
N GLY A 101 -0.56 6.39 5.81
CA GLY A 101 -1.05 5.23 5.07
C GLY A 101 -1.30 4.05 5.98
N TYR A 102 -0.38 3.77 6.89
CA TYR A 102 -0.54 2.73 7.89
C TYR A 102 -1.79 2.98 8.76
N ASP A 103 -1.92 4.19 9.30
CA ASP A 103 -3.06 4.54 10.17
C ASP A 103 -4.40 4.42 9.45
N ILE A 104 -4.48 4.85 8.21
CA ILE A 104 -5.76 4.85 7.48
C ILE A 104 -6.06 3.47 6.87
N THR A 105 -5.11 2.89 6.12
CA THR A 105 -5.41 1.65 5.39
C THR A 105 -5.38 0.43 6.29
N HIS A 106 -4.36 0.31 7.13
CA HIS A 106 -4.20 -0.87 7.97
C HIS A 106 -5.09 -0.81 9.22
N LEU A 107 -5.13 0.34 9.90
CA LEU A 107 -5.87 0.46 11.16
C LEU A 107 -7.31 0.90 10.94
N SER A 108 -7.57 2.09 10.39
CA SER A 108 -8.94 2.60 10.26
C SER A 108 -9.81 1.74 9.35
N MET A 109 -9.30 1.38 8.18
CA MET A 109 -10.03 0.51 7.25
C MET A 109 -9.89 -0.96 7.63
N GLY A 110 -8.66 -1.46 7.65
CA GLY A 110 -8.38 -2.89 7.78
C GLY A 110 -8.76 -3.47 9.13
N TYR A 111 -8.38 -2.80 10.21
CA TYR A 111 -8.65 -3.28 11.57
C TYR A 111 -10.01 -2.84 12.07
N ASP A 112 -10.31 -1.54 12.02
CA ASP A 112 -11.56 -0.99 12.57
C ASP A 112 -12.76 -1.12 11.64
N GLY A 113 -12.52 -1.22 10.32
CA GLY A 113 -13.60 -1.33 9.34
C GLY A 113 -14.44 -0.06 9.24
N THR A 114 -13.79 1.10 9.23
CA THR A 114 -14.50 2.37 9.10
C THR A 114 -15.40 2.38 7.87
N THR A 115 -16.61 2.87 8.01
CA THR A 115 -17.56 2.99 6.90
C THR A 115 -17.58 4.38 6.28
N ASP A 116 -16.82 5.31 6.83
CA ASP A 116 -16.75 6.69 6.35
C ASP A 116 -16.07 6.76 4.99
N ARG A 117 -16.78 7.27 3.97
CA ARG A 117 -16.29 7.35 2.61
C ARG A 117 -15.04 8.21 2.49
N LYS A 118 -14.99 9.35 3.18
CA LYS A 118 -13.86 10.26 3.09
C LYS A 118 -12.58 9.64 3.65
N ILE A 119 -12.69 8.87 4.73
CA ILE A 119 -11.54 8.16 5.30
C ILE A 119 -11.05 7.11 4.32
N CYS A 120 -11.95 6.33 3.74
CA CYS A 120 -11.58 5.32 2.76
C CYS A 120 -10.93 5.93 1.52
N ASP A 121 -11.49 7.03 0.98
CA ASP A 121 -10.90 7.73 -0.16
C ASP A 121 -9.48 8.20 0.17
N ARG A 122 -9.27 8.71 1.39
CA ARG A 122 -7.94 9.11 1.84
C ARG A 122 -6.97 7.92 1.89
N GLY A 123 -7.47 6.75 2.26
CA GLY A 123 -6.67 5.51 2.23
C GLY A 123 -6.16 5.20 0.83
N PHE A 124 -7.01 5.30 -0.18
CA PHE A 124 -6.60 5.11 -1.58
C PHE A 124 -5.60 6.16 -2.03
N GLU A 125 -5.82 7.43 -1.68
CA GLU A 125 -4.90 8.52 -2.01
C GLU A 125 -3.52 8.28 -1.41
N LEU A 126 -3.45 7.89 -0.15
CA LEU A 126 -2.18 7.63 0.55
C LEU A 126 -1.45 6.43 -0.05
N ALA A 127 -2.17 5.36 -0.36
CA ALA A 127 -1.56 4.19 -0.98
C ALA A 127 -0.94 4.56 -2.34
N ASN A 128 -1.67 5.30 -3.16
CA ASN A 128 -1.15 5.77 -4.45
C ASN A 128 0.05 6.70 -4.27
N ALA A 129 0.02 7.60 -3.28
CA ALA A 129 1.14 8.50 -3.02
C ALA A 129 2.41 7.73 -2.61
N ILE A 130 2.27 6.71 -1.75
CA ILE A 130 3.39 5.86 -1.34
C ILE A 130 3.98 5.15 -2.56
N ILE A 131 3.14 4.55 -3.39
CA ILE A 131 3.59 3.82 -4.58
C ILE A 131 4.28 4.76 -5.56
N ASP A 132 3.71 5.95 -5.81
CA ASP A 132 4.29 6.95 -6.70
C ASP A 132 5.67 7.40 -6.22
N TYR A 133 5.82 7.64 -4.92
CA TYR A 133 7.11 8.00 -4.32
C TYR A 133 8.14 6.89 -4.45
N CYS A 134 7.71 5.67 -4.19
CA CYS A 134 8.60 4.50 -4.35
C CYS A 134 9.08 4.36 -5.79
N GLU A 135 8.19 4.56 -6.75
CA GLU A 135 8.56 4.52 -8.17
C GLU A 135 9.63 5.56 -8.51
N LYS A 136 9.48 6.78 -7.99
CA LYS A 136 10.45 7.85 -8.22
C LYS A 136 11.82 7.55 -7.61
N LEU A 137 11.88 6.79 -6.54
CA LEU A 137 13.13 6.44 -5.88
C LEU A 137 13.86 5.28 -6.54
N LEU A 138 13.21 4.55 -7.41
CA LEU A 138 13.86 3.47 -8.16
C LEU A 138 14.79 4.02 -9.23
N PRO A 139 15.96 3.39 -9.43
CA PRO A 139 16.84 3.81 -10.51
C PRO A 139 16.18 3.55 -11.86
N VAL A 140 16.27 4.55 -12.75
CA VAL A 140 15.81 4.40 -14.13
C VAL A 140 16.95 3.77 -14.92
N THR A 141 16.70 2.55 -15.42
CA THR A 141 17.65 1.90 -16.33
C THR A 141 17.10 2.01 -17.74
N VAL A 142 17.85 2.70 -18.60
CA VAL A 142 17.50 2.79 -20.01
C VAL A 142 18.18 1.63 -20.73
N CYS A 143 17.37 0.75 -21.30
CA CYS A 143 17.89 -0.32 -22.15
C CYS A 143 18.23 0.25 -23.51
N ALA A 144 19.50 0.11 -23.88
CA ALA A 144 19.97 0.48 -25.20
C ALA A 144 19.43 -0.49 -26.26
#